data_765a37a9ed99385281a1c6f62cf6f19c
#
_entry.id   765a37a9ed99385281a1c6f62cf6f19c
#
_cell.length_a   1.000
_cell.length_b   1.000
_cell.length_c   1.000
_cell.angle_alpha   90.00
_cell.angle_beta   90.00
_cell.angle_gamma   90.00
#
_symmetry.space_group_name_H-M   'P 1'
#
loop_
_entity.id
_entity.type
_entity.pdbx_description
1 polymer ?
#
loop_
_entity_poly.entity_id
_entity_poly.type
_entity_poly.pdbx_seq_one_letter_code
_entity_poly.pdbx_strand_id
1 'polypeptide(L)'
;MEKHGDKRPSLRVAFHDLLQYRFLSAPRFSPDGSRIAFLVHQADREGNRYLSDLWVYELNAEACSPLTASGAEGAFCWDASGTALIFVSRRLPQPLEGTLGDKDASRVYRILVTGGEARFLAEVPRAVNALWALD
;
A
#
# COMPACT_ATOMS: atom_id res chain seq x y z
N MET A 1 6.11 -9.62 -52.73
CA MET A 1 6.93 -9.65 -51.50
C MET A 1 6.27 -8.80 -50.44
N GLU A 2 5.49 -9.45 -49.59
CA GLU A 2 4.74 -8.74 -48.56
C GLU A 2 5.69 -8.38 -47.43
N LYS A 3 5.94 -7.10 -47.26
CA LYS A 3 6.53 -6.62 -46.04
C LYS A 3 5.48 -6.78 -44.95
N HIS A 4 5.61 -7.80 -44.12
CA HIS A 4 4.96 -7.79 -42.84
C HIS A 4 5.51 -6.63 -42.04
N GLY A 5 4.89 -5.47 -42.26
CA GLY A 5 5.14 -4.34 -41.37
C GLY A 5 4.75 -4.78 -39.96
N ASP A 6 5.71 -4.77 -39.08
CA ASP A 6 5.49 -4.97 -37.65
C ASP A 6 4.46 -3.93 -37.18
N LYS A 7 3.19 -4.30 -37.25
CA LYS A 7 2.09 -3.52 -36.68
C LYS A 7 2.06 -3.74 -35.17
N ARG A 8 3.17 -3.45 -34.50
CA ARG A 8 3.05 -3.17 -33.07
C ARG A 8 2.16 -1.95 -32.95
N PRO A 9 1.06 -2.04 -32.21
CA PRO A 9 0.29 -0.85 -31.94
C PRO A 9 1.26 0.14 -31.30
N SER A 10 1.45 1.29 -31.94
CA SER A 10 2.19 2.39 -31.35
C SER A 10 1.40 2.77 -30.09
N LEU A 11 1.87 2.33 -28.93
CA LEU A 11 1.36 2.77 -27.64
C LEU A 11 1.67 4.28 -27.51
N ARG A 12 0.77 5.07 -28.02
CA ARG A 12 0.78 6.52 -27.70
C ARG A 12 0.24 6.64 -26.30
N VAL A 13 1.13 6.91 -25.36
CA VAL A 13 0.74 7.23 -23.99
C VAL A 13 0.15 8.64 -23.99
N ALA A 14 -1.15 8.75 -23.82
CA ALA A 14 -1.82 10.01 -23.59
C ALA A 14 -1.71 10.41 -22.11
N PHE A 15 -1.76 11.69 -21.81
CA PHE A 15 -1.76 12.19 -20.44
C PHE A 15 -2.84 11.54 -19.57
N HIS A 16 -4.00 11.25 -20.16
CA HIS A 16 -5.09 10.54 -19.50
C HIS A 16 -4.70 9.13 -19.08
N ASP A 17 -3.90 8.44 -19.87
CA ASP A 17 -3.45 7.07 -19.55
C ASP A 17 -2.54 7.06 -18.34
N LEU A 18 -1.70 8.07 -18.16
CA LEU A 18 -0.82 8.22 -16.99
C LEU A 18 -1.61 8.30 -15.68
N LEU A 19 -2.81 8.85 -15.71
CA LEU A 19 -3.69 8.95 -14.55
C LEU A 19 -4.33 7.61 -14.16
N GLN A 20 -4.32 6.64 -15.06
CA GLN A 20 -4.87 5.31 -14.83
C GLN A 20 -3.80 4.30 -14.39
N TYR A 21 -2.53 4.67 -14.47
CA TYR A 21 -1.46 3.77 -14.09
C TYR A 21 -1.39 3.57 -12.58
N ARG A 22 -1.31 2.30 -12.23
CA ARG A 22 -0.95 1.87 -10.88
C ARG A 22 0.51 1.44 -10.92
N PHE A 23 1.26 1.83 -9.92
CA PHE A 23 2.62 1.34 -9.77
C PHE A 23 2.83 0.76 -8.38
N LEU A 24 3.75 -0.18 -8.30
CA LEU A 24 4.03 -0.93 -7.11
C LEU A 24 5.32 -0.41 -6.47
N SER A 25 5.39 -0.46 -5.16
CA SER A 25 6.60 -0.14 -4.41
C SER A 25 6.73 -0.96 -3.14
N ALA A 26 7.94 -0.95 -2.58
CA ALA A 26 8.27 -1.55 -1.30
C ALA A 26 7.86 -3.02 -1.12
N PRO A 27 8.14 -3.92 -2.09
CA PRO A 27 7.80 -5.32 -1.92
C PRO A 27 8.58 -5.93 -0.77
N ARG A 28 7.89 -6.68 0.10
CA ARG A 28 8.49 -7.38 1.24
C ARG A 28 7.89 -8.76 1.40
N PHE A 29 8.74 -9.76 1.45
CA PHE A 29 8.32 -11.12 1.78
C PHE A 29 7.90 -11.23 3.24
N SER A 30 6.86 -12.07 3.49
CA SER A 30 6.56 -12.53 4.84
C SER A 30 7.73 -13.34 5.41
N PRO A 31 7.85 -13.47 6.73
CA PRO A 31 8.94 -14.21 7.36
C PRO A 31 9.11 -15.64 6.84
N ASP A 32 8.00 -16.31 6.49
CA ASP A 32 8.01 -17.68 5.93
C ASP A 32 8.18 -17.72 4.40
N GLY A 33 8.24 -16.56 3.74
CA GLY A 33 8.39 -16.47 2.29
C GLY A 33 7.15 -16.82 1.47
N SER A 34 6.00 -17.09 2.08
CA SER A 34 4.77 -17.53 1.39
C SER A 34 3.96 -16.40 0.78
N ARG A 35 4.17 -15.18 1.24
CA ARG A 35 3.45 -14.00 0.80
C ARG A 35 4.39 -12.83 0.52
N ILE A 36 3.95 -11.93 -0.34
CA ILE A 36 4.62 -10.65 -0.59
C ILE A 36 3.61 -9.54 -0.33
N ALA A 37 3.95 -8.62 0.57
CA ALA A 37 3.20 -7.39 0.76
C ALA A 37 3.88 -6.25 0.00
N PHE A 38 3.09 -5.34 -0.52
CA PHE A 38 3.58 -4.19 -1.27
C PHE A 38 2.57 -3.05 -1.25
N LEU A 39 3.03 -1.86 -1.61
CA LEU A 39 2.17 -0.70 -1.81
C LEU A 39 1.77 -0.60 -3.27
N VAL A 40 0.51 -0.32 -3.51
CA VAL A 40 -0.03 0.05 -4.82
C VAL A 40 -0.38 1.52 -4.79
N HIS A 41 0.22 2.27 -5.70
CA HIS A 41 0.00 3.71 -5.85
C HIS A 41 -0.87 3.97 -7.06
N GLN A 42 -1.81 4.87 -6.90
CA GLN A 42 -2.71 5.31 -7.95
C GLN A 42 -2.85 6.83 -7.90
N ALA A 43 -2.84 7.47 -9.07
CA ALA A 43 -3.08 8.91 -9.15
C ALA A 43 -4.56 9.22 -8.88
N ASP A 44 -4.80 10.17 -8.00
CA ASP A 44 -6.12 10.77 -7.76
C ASP A 44 -6.15 12.14 -8.45
N ARG A 45 -6.89 12.20 -9.55
CA ARG A 45 -7.00 13.41 -10.37
C ARG A 45 -7.70 14.55 -9.64
N GLU A 46 -8.77 14.25 -8.92
CA GLU A 46 -9.59 15.25 -8.24
C GLU A 46 -8.84 15.87 -7.05
N GLY A 47 -8.14 15.03 -6.29
CA GLY A 47 -7.36 15.47 -5.15
C GLY A 47 -5.95 15.93 -5.46
N ASN A 48 -5.49 15.82 -6.73
CA ASN A 48 -4.13 16.13 -7.16
C ASN A 48 -3.06 15.48 -6.25
N ARG A 49 -3.22 14.19 -5.97
CA ARG A 49 -2.37 13.42 -5.05
C ARG A 49 -2.27 11.97 -5.52
N TYR A 50 -1.36 11.24 -4.92
CA TYR A 50 -1.31 9.78 -5.05
C TYR A 50 -2.01 9.12 -3.87
N LEU A 51 -2.83 8.11 -4.17
CA LEU A 51 -3.42 7.21 -3.21
C LEU A 51 -2.55 5.98 -3.10
N SER A 52 -2.31 5.49 -1.90
CA SER A 52 -1.49 4.31 -1.66
C SER A 52 -2.22 3.34 -0.73
N ASP A 53 -2.30 2.09 -1.14
CA ASP A 53 -2.91 1.02 -0.38
C ASP A 53 -1.99 -0.18 -0.27
N LEU A 54 -2.18 -0.97 0.78
CA LEU A 54 -1.48 -2.22 0.98
C LEU A 54 -2.17 -3.36 0.23
N TRP A 55 -1.37 -4.15 -0.45
CA TRP A 55 -1.78 -5.36 -1.16
C TRP A 55 -0.92 -6.53 -0.74
N VAL A 56 -1.44 -7.72 -0.86
CA VAL A 56 -0.74 -8.96 -0.57
C VAL A 56 -0.88 -9.92 -1.74
N TYR A 57 0.22 -10.52 -2.14
CA TYR A 57 0.29 -11.60 -3.10
C TYR A 57 0.61 -12.91 -2.38
N GLU A 58 -0.20 -13.93 -2.61
CA GLU A 58 0.03 -15.28 -2.10
C GLU A 58 0.67 -16.14 -3.17
N LEU A 59 1.89 -16.63 -2.91
CA LEU A 59 2.67 -17.39 -3.89
C LEU A 59 2.01 -18.73 -4.24
N ASN A 60 1.50 -19.45 -3.26
CA ASN A 60 0.89 -20.76 -3.49
C ASN A 60 -0.43 -20.67 -4.26
N ALA A 61 -1.22 -19.66 -4.00
CA ALA A 61 -2.50 -19.45 -4.67
C ALA A 61 -2.37 -18.65 -5.96
N GLU A 62 -1.20 -18.07 -6.23
CA GLU A 62 -0.96 -17.13 -7.33
C GLU A 62 -2.03 -16.02 -7.38
N ALA A 63 -2.43 -15.55 -6.21
CA ALA A 63 -3.52 -14.60 -6.03
C ALA A 63 -3.05 -13.32 -5.36
N CYS A 64 -3.50 -12.20 -5.90
CA CYS A 64 -3.21 -10.86 -5.42
C CYS A 64 -4.50 -10.18 -4.99
N SER A 65 -4.50 -9.57 -3.82
CA SER A 65 -5.68 -8.88 -3.29
C SER A 65 -5.33 -7.63 -2.51
N PRO A 66 -6.20 -6.59 -2.56
CA PRO A 66 -6.05 -5.43 -1.71
C PRO A 66 -6.31 -5.80 -0.25
N LEU A 67 -5.49 -5.26 0.64
CA LEU A 67 -5.67 -5.42 2.08
C LEU A 67 -6.29 -4.18 2.71
N THR A 68 -5.98 -3.01 2.19
CA THR A 68 -6.52 -1.72 2.65
C THR A 68 -7.09 -0.93 1.48
N ALA A 69 -7.93 0.05 1.78
CA ALA A 69 -8.58 0.90 0.78
C ALA A 69 -8.69 2.37 1.21
N SER A 70 -7.91 2.81 2.20
CA SER A 70 -7.96 4.21 2.65
C SER A 70 -7.25 5.17 1.70
N GLY A 71 -6.38 4.66 0.84
CA GLY A 71 -5.57 5.48 -0.06
C GLY A 71 -4.46 6.27 0.64
N ALA A 72 -4.24 6.05 1.94
CA ALA A 72 -3.39 6.88 2.78
C ALA A 72 -2.25 6.10 3.46
N GLU A 73 -1.97 4.88 3.03
CA GLU A 73 -0.96 4.02 3.62
C GLU A 73 0.45 4.43 3.19
N GLY A 74 1.40 4.26 4.11
CA GLY A 74 2.82 4.55 3.90
C GLY A 74 3.70 3.36 4.28
N ALA A 75 4.81 3.63 4.98
CA ALA A 75 5.76 2.60 5.39
C ALA A 75 5.06 1.45 6.15
N PHE A 76 5.51 0.23 5.90
CA PHE A 76 4.96 -0.96 6.55
C PHE A 76 6.04 -2.00 6.81
N CYS A 77 5.74 -2.92 7.70
CA CYS A 77 6.53 -4.13 7.94
C CYS A 77 5.62 -5.30 8.30
N TRP A 78 6.12 -6.51 8.10
CA TRP A 78 5.49 -7.70 8.64
C TRP A 78 5.70 -7.77 10.15
N ASP A 79 4.72 -8.27 10.89
CA ASP A 79 5.00 -8.65 12.27
C ASP A 79 5.82 -9.95 12.29
N ALA A 80 6.44 -10.25 13.43
CA ALA A 80 7.32 -11.40 13.56
C ALA A 80 6.62 -12.74 13.28
N SER A 81 5.32 -12.82 13.52
CA SER A 81 4.52 -14.02 13.26
C SER A 81 4.19 -14.23 11.78
N GLY A 82 4.29 -13.18 10.96
CA GLY A 82 3.86 -13.21 9.56
C GLY A 82 2.35 -13.24 9.35
N THR A 83 1.56 -13.01 10.40
CA THR A 83 0.10 -13.02 10.33
C THR A 83 -0.52 -11.64 10.12
N ALA A 84 0.26 -10.59 10.33
CA ALA A 84 -0.21 -9.21 10.24
C ALA A 84 0.85 -8.28 9.66
N LEU A 85 0.38 -7.16 9.14
CA LEU A 85 1.20 -6.02 8.77
C LEU A 85 1.00 -4.88 9.76
N ILE A 86 2.09 -4.21 10.09
CA ILE A 86 2.11 -2.97 10.86
C ILE A 86 2.47 -1.87 9.88
N PHE A 87 1.69 -0.80 9.83
CA PHE A 87 1.87 0.23 8.83
C PHE A 87 1.52 1.63 9.34
N VAL A 88 2.10 2.61 8.67
CA VAL A 88 1.79 4.01 8.89
C VAL A 88 0.68 4.43 7.95
N SER A 89 -0.30 5.15 8.46
CA SER A 89 -1.40 5.70 7.66
C SER A 89 -1.69 7.13 8.04
N ARG A 90 -2.11 7.92 7.06
CA ARG A 90 -2.62 9.27 7.31
C ARG A 90 -4.11 9.29 7.62
N ARG A 91 -4.78 8.12 7.57
CA ARG A 91 -6.18 8.04 7.98
C ARG A 91 -6.35 8.47 9.44
N LEU A 92 -7.50 9.03 9.76
CA LEU A 92 -7.86 9.34 11.13
C LEU A 92 -8.50 8.12 11.77
N PRO A 93 -8.11 7.78 13.02
CA PRO A 93 -8.80 6.73 13.76
C PRO A 93 -10.23 7.15 14.11
N GLN A 94 -11.09 6.18 14.25
CA GLN A 94 -12.46 6.36 14.71
C GLN A 94 -12.66 5.54 15.98
N PRO A 95 -13.10 6.13 17.10
CA PRO A 95 -13.32 7.58 17.32
C PRO A 95 -12.01 8.38 17.39
N LEU A 96 -12.11 9.70 17.19
CA LEU A 96 -10.96 10.62 17.21
C LEU A 96 -10.37 10.87 18.60
N GLU A 97 -10.96 10.29 19.62
CA GLU A 97 -10.51 10.46 21.01
C GLU A 97 -9.07 9.97 21.20
N GLY A 98 -8.25 10.82 21.78
CA GLY A 98 -6.85 10.51 22.09
C GLY A 98 -5.87 10.79 20.98
N THR A 99 -6.29 11.37 19.85
CA THR A 99 -5.38 11.81 18.80
C THR A 99 -4.99 13.28 19.01
N LEU A 100 -3.72 13.59 18.72
CA LEU A 100 -3.21 14.95 18.85
C LEU A 100 -3.76 15.91 17.79
N GLY A 101 -4.47 15.39 16.78
CA GLY A 101 -5.01 16.20 15.68
C GLY A 101 -3.95 16.89 14.83
N ASP A 102 -2.68 16.58 15.05
CA ASP A 102 -1.55 17.14 14.34
C ASP A 102 -1.48 16.56 12.93
N LYS A 103 -1.40 17.44 11.94
CA LYS A 103 -1.28 17.05 10.53
C LYS A 103 0.04 16.34 10.22
N ASP A 104 1.07 16.59 11.02
CA ASP A 104 2.40 16.02 10.84
C ASP A 104 2.60 14.72 11.64
N ALA A 105 1.61 14.31 12.41
CA ALA A 105 1.66 13.07 13.17
C ALA A 105 1.49 11.86 12.25
N SER A 106 2.28 10.84 12.51
CA SER A 106 2.13 9.52 11.89
C SER A 106 1.31 8.62 12.79
N ARG A 107 0.34 7.94 12.20
CA ARG A 107 -0.51 6.98 12.92
C ARG A 107 -0.16 5.58 12.49
N VAL A 108 0.05 4.72 13.46
CA VAL A 108 0.47 3.32 13.24
C VAL A 108 -0.72 2.40 13.46
N TYR A 109 -0.94 1.53 12.51
CA TYR A 109 -2.03 0.55 12.49
C TYR A 109 -1.49 -0.87 12.32
N ARG A 110 -2.30 -1.82 12.70
CA ARG A 110 -2.07 -3.25 12.46
C ARG A 110 -3.26 -3.84 11.73
N ILE A 111 -3.00 -4.67 10.73
CA ILE A 111 -4.05 -5.39 10.01
C ILE A 111 -3.64 -6.85 9.81
N LEU A 112 -4.57 -7.78 9.99
CA LEU A 112 -4.35 -9.18 9.67
C LEU A 112 -4.29 -9.38 8.17
N VAL A 113 -3.39 -10.24 7.69
CA VAL A 113 -3.27 -10.54 6.25
C VAL A 113 -4.48 -11.28 5.69
N THR A 114 -5.32 -11.84 6.55
CA THR A 114 -6.60 -12.44 6.18
C THR A 114 -7.70 -11.41 5.94
N GLY A 115 -7.43 -10.12 6.18
CA GLY A 115 -8.37 -9.03 6.00
C GLY A 115 -8.99 -8.57 7.32
N GLY A 116 -10.04 -7.78 7.20
CA GLY A 116 -10.73 -7.16 8.32
C GLY A 116 -10.34 -5.69 8.49
N GLU A 117 -10.69 -5.12 9.62
CA GLU A 117 -10.40 -3.72 9.92
C GLU A 117 -8.99 -3.55 10.49
N ALA A 118 -8.32 -2.49 10.06
CA ALA A 118 -7.06 -2.08 10.64
C ALA A 118 -7.28 -1.52 12.04
N ARG A 119 -6.48 -1.99 12.99
CA ARG A 119 -6.52 -1.54 14.37
C ARG A 119 -5.50 -0.45 14.61
N PHE A 120 -5.93 0.66 15.17
CA PHE A 120 -5.05 1.73 15.62
C PHE A 120 -4.16 1.27 16.77
N LEU A 121 -2.86 1.53 16.67
CA LEU A 121 -1.89 1.16 17.71
C LEU A 121 -1.33 2.39 18.44
N ALA A 122 -0.87 3.39 17.68
CA ALA A 122 -0.17 4.52 18.27
C ALA A 122 -0.14 5.73 17.33
N GLU A 123 0.02 6.92 17.91
CA GLU A 123 0.32 8.13 17.18
C GLU A 123 1.74 8.60 17.55
N VAL A 124 2.52 8.92 16.53
CA VAL A 124 3.88 9.44 16.68
C VAL A 124 3.88 10.88 16.18
N PRO A 125 4.34 11.87 16.98
CA PRO A 125 4.25 13.29 16.62
C PRO A 125 5.27 13.71 15.54
N ARG A 126 5.74 12.79 14.71
CA ARG A 126 6.70 13.00 13.63
C ARG A 126 6.41 12.10 12.45
N ALA A 127 6.97 12.45 11.29
CA ALA A 127 6.92 11.58 10.14
C ALA A 127 7.70 10.28 10.39
N VAL A 128 7.07 9.15 10.10
CA VAL A 128 7.68 7.82 10.16
C VAL A 128 7.87 7.33 8.73
N ASN A 129 9.11 7.11 8.33
CA ASN A 129 9.47 6.72 6.97
C ASN A 129 9.80 5.23 6.83
N ALA A 130 10.01 4.54 7.95
CA ALA A 130 10.33 3.13 7.96
C ALA A 130 9.86 2.46 9.26
N LEU A 131 9.50 1.19 9.16
CA LEU A 131 9.09 0.35 10.28
C LEU A 131 9.83 -0.98 10.22
N TRP A 132 10.20 -1.48 11.38
CA TRP A 132 10.77 -2.82 11.55
C TRP A 132 10.11 -3.50 12.72
N ALA A 133 9.81 -4.79 12.57
CA ALA A 133 9.44 -5.62 13.69
C ALA A 133 10.72 -6.17 14.34
N LEU A 134 10.76 -6.15 15.64
CA LEU A 134 11.80 -6.79 16.42
C LEU A 134 11.33 -8.22 16.77
N ASP A 135 12.23 -9.15 16.64
CA ASP A 135 12.00 -10.54 17.04
C ASP A 135 11.89 -10.69 18.56
#